data_238f6b9d1a4ec55b59f3f6ea5ae39c01
#
_entry.id   238f6b9d1a4ec55b59f3f6ea5ae39c01
#
_cell.length_a   1.000
_cell.length_b   1.000
_cell.length_c   1.000
_cell.angle_alpha   90.00
_cell.angle_beta   90.00
_cell.angle_gamma   90.00
#
_symmetry.space_group_name_H-M   'P 1'
#
loop_
_entity.id
_entity.type
_entity.pdbx_description
1 polymer ?
#
loop_
_entity_poly.entity_id
_entity_poly.type
_entity_poly.pdbx_seq_one_letter_code
_entity_poly.pdbx_strand_id
1 'polypeptide(L)'
;MAADILNELAWRGAINQVTDEDGLRHLISQESIGLYVGIDPTGDSMHIGHLIPFMILKRFQLVGHKPVIVVGGGTGSIGDPSGKKSERKLLSQEDVAANVEKIRAQMVKLFGENEFTIVNNYDWLGKMSLLGMLLSLIHI
;
A
#
# COMPACT_ATOMS: atom_id res chain seq x y z
N MET A 1 -13.55 24.82 -1.96
CA MET A 1 -12.19 24.69 -2.53
C MET A 1 -11.58 23.45 -1.91
N ALA A 2 -11.26 22.44 -2.71
CA ALA A 2 -10.49 21.30 -2.20
C ALA A 2 -9.18 21.86 -1.62
N ALA A 3 -8.89 21.58 -0.35
CA ALA A 3 -7.62 21.96 0.25
C ALA A 3 -6.51 21.35 -0.63
N ASP A 4 -5.49 22.16 -0.97
CA ASP A 4 -4.33 21.65 -1.71
C ASP A 4 -3.60 20.65 -0.80
N ILE A 5 -3.88 19.38 -1.02
CA ILE A 5 -3.37 18.29 -0.20
C ILE A 5 -1.85 18.26 -0.15
N LEU A 6 -1.17 18.61 -1.25
CA LEU A 6 0.29 18.63 -1.27
C LEU A 6 0.86 19.76 -0.41
N ASN A 7 0.23 20.92 -0.40
CA ASN A 7 0.62 22.01 0.50
C ASN A 7 0.37 21.65 1.96
N GLU A 8 -0.73 20.96 2.27
CA GLU A 8 -0.98 20.45 3.63
C GLU A 8 0.09 19.44 4.06
N LEU A 9 0.43 18.48 3.19
CA LEU A 9 1.45 17.47 3.49
C LEU A 9 2.85 18.10 3.63
N ALA A 10 3.18 19.07 2.79
CA ALA A 10 4.44 19.82 2.88
C ALA A 10 4.54 20.60 4.19
N TRP A 11 3.47 21.31 4.57
CA TRP A 11 3.41 22.05 5.85
C TRP A 11 3.60 21.12 7.07
N ARG A 12 3.10 19.87 6.98
CA ARG A 12 3.28 18.87 8.03
C ARG A 12 4.66 18.20 8.04
N GLY A 13 5.53 18.51 7.06
CA GLY A 13 6.80 17.82 6.88
C GLY A 13 6.65 16.34 6.47
N ALA A 14 5.51 16.00 5.86
CA ALA A 14 5.17 14.63 5.47
C ALA A 14 5.65 14.26 4.05
N ILE A 15 6.19 15.23 3.31
CA ILE A 15 6.78 14.99 1.99
C ILE A 15 8.29 15.01 2.11
N ASN A 16 8.93 13.89 1.75
CA ASN A 16 10.38 13.81 1.62
C ASN A 16 10.80 13.98 0.15
N GLN A 17 10.10 13.30 -0.76
CA GLN A 17 10.40 13.31 -2.19
C GLN A 17 9.14 13.04 -2.99
N VAL A 18 9.01 13.70 -4.14
CA VAL A 18 7.98 13.46 -5.15
C VAL A 18 8.70 13.31 -6.50
N THR A 19 8.36 12.29 -7.26
CA THR A 19 9.00 12.00 -8.56
C THR A 19 8.67 13.09 -9.59
N ASP A 20 7.39 13.51 -9.63
CA ASP A 20 6.88 14.58 -10.50
C ASP A 20 5.79 15.35 -9.72
N GLU A 21 6.21 16.43 -9.05
CA GLU A 21 5.30 17.20 -8.21
C GLU A 21 4.29 18.00 -9.06
N ASP A 22 4.74 18.60 -10.15
CA ASP A 22 3.88 19.43 -11.01
C ASP A 22 2.84 18.56 -11.72
N GLY A 23 3.24 17.42 -12.25
CA GLY A 23 2.34 16.44 -12.85
C GLY A 23 1.32 15.91 -11.84
N LEU A 24 1.74 15.59 -10.61
CA LEU A 24 0.85 15.16 -9.55
C LEU A 24 -0.16 16.24 -9.16
N ARG A 25 0.29 17.51 -8.98
CA ARG A 25 -0.59 18.66 -8.70
C ARG A 25 -1.62 18.85 -9.79
N HIS A 26 -1.19 18.79 -11.04
CA HIS A 26 -2.10 18.88 -12.18
C HIS A 26 -3.15 17.77 -12.13
N LEU A 27 -2.73 16.52 -12.00
CA LEU A 27 -3.60 15.33 -12.01
C LEU A 27 -4.67 15.39 -10.91
N ILE A 28 -4.27 15.62 -9.65
CA ILE A 28 -5.20 15.66 -8.51
C ILE A 28 -6.15 16.86 -8.54
N SER A 29 -5.83 17.91 -9.30
CA SER A 29 -6.70 19.07 -9.48
C SER A 29 -7.81 18.82 -10.50
N GLN A 30 -7.62 17.86 -11.42
CA GLN A 30 -8.54 17.60 -12.52
C GLN A 30 -9.54 16.50 -12.19
N GLU A 31 -9.09 15.46 -11.47
CA GLU A 31 -9.92 14.28 -11.23
C GLU A 31 -9.63 13.59 -9.89
N SER A 32 -10.58 12.75 -9.47
CA SER A 32 -10.37 11.84 -8.35
C SER A 32 -9.57 10.64 -8.81
N ILE A 33 -8.35 10.50 -8.30
CA ILE A 33 -7.43 9.42 -8.66
C ILE A 33 -7.46 8.27 -7.64
N GLY A 34 -7.10 7.08 -8.10
CA GLY A 34 -6.72 5.96 -7.26
C GLY A 34 -5.24 6.08 -6.86
N LEU A 35 -4.95 5.92 -5.59
CA LEU A 35 -3.58 5.85 -5.09
C LEU A 35 -3.43 4.71 -4.09
N TYR A 36 -2.26 4.09 -4.06
CA TYR A 36 -2.08 2.89 -3.25
C TYR A 36 -0.89 2.96 -2.30
N VAL A 37 -1.02 2.17 -1.24
CA VAL A 37 0.07 1.85 -0.31
C VAL A 37 0.09 0.34 -0.11
N GLY A 38 1.30 -0.24 -0.12
CA GLY A 38 1.53 -1.66 0.12
C GLY A 38 1.87 -1.97 1.57
N ILE A 39 1.45 -3.14 2.04
CA ILE A 39 1.84 -3.69 3.34
C ILE A 39 1.99 -5.21 3.25
N ASP A 40 3.10 -5.74 3.74
CA ASP A 40 3.27 -7.18 3.88
C ASP A 40 2.67 -7.68 5.20
N PRO A 41 1.82 -8.72 5.16
CA PRO A 41 1.11 -9.26 6.33
C PRO A 41 2.02 -10.16 7.17
N THR A 42 3.18 -9.63 7.60
CA THR A 42 4.20 -10.37 8.37
C THR A 42 3.88 -10.53 9.85
N GLY A 43 2.74 -10.02 10.30
CA GLY A 43 2.22 -10.11 11.65
C GLY A 43 0.73 -9.86 11.68
N ASP A 44 0.14 -10.09 12.82
CA ASP A 44 -1.31 -10.00 13.04
C ASP A 44 -1.81 -8.57 13.29
N SER A 45 -0.92 -7.60 13.36
CA SER A 45 -1.25 -6.19 13.57
C SER A 45 -0.19 -5.26 12.99
N MET A 46 -0.65 -4.06 12.65
CA MET A 46 0.23 -2.97 12.26
C MET A 46 0.85 -2.30 13.49
N HIS A 47 2.08 -1.86 13.37
CA HIS A 47 2.73 -0.96 14.32
C HIS A 47 2.69 0.49 13.81
N ILE A 48 3.11 1.43 14.65
CA ILE A 48 3.06 2.88 14.35
C ILE A 48 3.78 3.26 13.05
N GLY A 49 4.87 2.57 12.69
CA GLY A 49 5.59 2.81 11.44
C GLY A 49 4.76 2.49 10.19
N HIS A 50 3.86 1.52 10.26
CA HIS A 50 2.93 1.21 9.18
C HIS A 50 1.84 2.29 9.03
N LEU A 51 1.47 2.98 10.11
CA LEU A 51 0.44 4.02 10.05
C LEU A 51 0.86 5.25 9.24
N ILE A 52 2.16 5.56 9.20
CA ILE A 52 2.65 6.78 8.53
C ILE A 52 2.17 6.86 7.07
N PRO A 53 2.49 5.89 6.19
CA PRO A 53 2.03 5.93 4.81
C PRO A 53 0.50 5.84 4.68
N PHE A 54 -0.17 5.10 5.55
CA PHE A 54 -1.63 5.01 5.54
C PHE A 54 -2.30 6.31 5.99
N MET A 55 -1.68 7.09 6.86
CA MET A 55 -2.18 8.41 7.24
C MET A 55 -2.06 9.41 6.09
N ILE A 56 -1.03 9.30 5.25
CA ILE A 56 -0.93 10.07 4.01
C ILE A 56 -2.09 9.69 3.07
N LEU A 57 -2.28 8.39 2.84
CA LEU A 57 -3.36 7.87 2.01
C LEU A 57 -4.75 8.32 2.52
N LYS A 58 -4.95 8.31 3.85
CA LYS A 58 -6.17 8.82 4.49
C LYS A 58 -6.42 10.29 4.18
N ARG A 59 -5.38 11.12 4.15
CA ARG A 59 -5.52 12.55 3.82
C ARG A 59 -5.96 12.78 2.38
N PHE A 60 -5.45 11.98 1.45
CA PHE A 60 -5.95 11.98 0.07
C PHE A 60 -7.42 11.54 -0.01
N GLN A 61 -7.83 10.54 0.79
CA GLN A 61 -9.24 10.16 0.88
C GLN A 61 -10.14 11.32 1.35
N LEU A 62 -9.70 12.07 2.37
CA LEU A 62 -10.48 13.17 2.94
C LEU A 62 -10.72 14.31 1.94
N VAL A 63 -9.93 14.41 0.88
CA VAL A 63 -10.13 15.39 -0.20
C VAL A 63 -10.74 14.76 -1.47
N GLY A 64 -11.21 13.51 -1.39
CA GLY A 64 -12.04 12.89 -2.43
C GLY A 64 -11.32 11.93 -3.37
N HIS A 65 -10.06 11.58 -3.08
CA HIS A 65 -9.34 10.55 -3.85
C HIS A 65 -9.63 9.15 -3.30
N LYS A 66 -9.30 8.11 -4.08
CA LYS A 66 -9.70 6.71 -3.81
C LYS A 66 -8.52 5.90 -3.26
N PRO A 67 -8.51 5.58 -1.95
CA PRO A 67 -7.45 4.77 -1.36
C PRO A 67 -7.53 3.31 -1.81
N VAL A 68 -6.38 2.75 -2.16
CA VAL A 68 -6.19 1.33 -2.46
C VAL A 68 -5.12 0.77 -1.54
N ILE A 69 -5.44 -0.29 -0.82
CA ILE A 69 -4.51 -1.01 0.05
C ILE A 69 -4.05 -2.26 -0.67
N VAL A 70 -2.76 -2.36 -0.93
CA VAL A 70 -2.17 -3.57 -1.53
C VAL A 70 -1.57 -4.42 -0.41
N VAL A 71 -2.17 -5.56 -0.15
CA VAL A 71 -1.65 -6.51 0.82
C VAL A 71 -0.72 -7.50 0.12
N GLY A 72 0.48 -7.66 0.67
CA GLY A 72 1.52 -8.52 0.14
C GLY A 72 1.33 -10.01 0.49
N GLY A 73 0.21 -10.63 0.12
CA GLY A 73 -0.01 -12.06 0.36
C GLY A 73 0.97 -12.96 -0.41
N GLY A 74 1.39 -12.54 -1.59
CA GLY A 74 2.45 -13.20 -2.35
C GLY A 74 3.85 -12.87 -1.83
N THR A 75 4.16 -11.59 -1.68
CA THR A 75 5.48 -11.12 -1.23
C THR A 75 5.76 -11.44 0.24
N GLY A 76 4.74 -11.41 1.10
CA GLY A 76 4.87 -11.74 2.52
C GLY A 76 5.27 -13.19 2.78
N SER A 77 4.97 -14.13 1.86
CA SER A 77 5.41 -15.52 1.97
C SER A 77 6.90 -15.71 1.64
N ILE A 78 7.52 -14.80 0.88
CA ILE A 78 8.93 -14.86 0.53
C ILE A 78 9.81 -14.35 1.68
N GLY A 79 9.33 -13.39 2.45
CA GLY A 79 10.05 -12.78 3.58
C GLY A 79 11.19 -11.86 3.12
N ASP A 80 10.99 -10.55 3.21
CA ASP A 80 12.05 -9.57 2.94
C ASP A 80 13.11 -9.62 4.06
N PRO A 81 14.38 -9.95 3.77
CA PRO A 81 15.47 -9.98 4.75
C PRO A 81 16.01 -8.60 5.11
N SER A 82 15.48 -7.51 4.52
CA SER A 82 15.99 -6.14 4.68
C SER A 82 16.14 -5.75 6.13
N GLY A 83 17.37 -5.46 6.54
CA GLY A 83 17.71 -4.91 7.85
C GLY A 83 17.77 -5.91 9.01
N LYS A 84 17.68 -7.24 8.79
CA LYS A 84 17.80 -8.25 9.85
C LYS A 84 18.92 -9.25 9.55
N LYS A 85 19.67 -9.62 10.61
CA LYS A 85 20.78 -10.59 10.55
C LYS A 85 20.34 -12.06 10.56
N SER A 86 19.04 -12.33 10.64
CA SER A 86 18.48 -13.69 10.68
C SER A 86 17.41 -13.85 9.62
N GLU A 87 17.36 -15.02 8.97
CA GLU A 87 16.28 -15.40 8.08
C GLU A 87 14.93 -15.30 8.81
N ARG A 88 13.94 -14.68 8.16
CA ARG A 88 12.57 -14.69 8.66
C ARG A 88 12.01 -16.09 8.50
N LYS A 89 11.30 -16.58 9.52
CA LYS A 89 10.51 -17.79 9.42
C LYS A 89 9.46 -17.57 8.32
N LEU A 90 9.47 -18.43 7.32
CA LEU A 90 8.46 -18.43 6.28
C LEU A 90 7.09 -18.66 6.93
N LEU A 91 6.14 -17.80 6.65
CA LEU A 91 4.76 -17.96 7.09
C LEU A 91 4.04 -18.96 6.18
N SER A 92 3.15 -19.76 6.75
CA SER A 92 2.25 -20.58 5.95
C SER A 92 1.25 -19.69 5.19
N GLN A 93 0.66 -20.20 4.12
CA GLN A 93 -0.37 -19.44 3.39
C GLN A 93 -1.60 -19.18 4.26
N GLU A 94 -1.92 -20.09 5.18
CA GLU A 94 -3.00 -19.95 6.15
C GLU A 94 -2.71 -18.81 7.14
N ASP A 95 -1.47 -18.71 7.66
CA ASP A 95 -1.05 -17.63 8.55
C ASP A 95 -1.11 -16.28 7.84
N VAL A 96 -0.64 -16.23 6.58
CA VAL A 96 -0.71 -15.02 5.75
C VAL A 96 -2.16 -14.60 5.53
N ALA A 97 -3.05 -15.52 5.17
CA ALA A 97 -4.46 -15.23 4.98
C ALA A 97 -5.14 -14.72 6.27
N ALA A 98 -4.83 -15.35 7.41
CA ALA A 98 -5.35 -14.89 8.71
C ALA A 98 -4.84 -13.47 9.06
N ASN A 99 -3.59 -13.16 8.77
CA ASN A 99 -3.03 -11.82 8.98
C ASN A 99 -3.66 -10.78 8.04
N VAL A 100 -3.94 -11.14 6.79
CA VAL A 100 -4.64 -10.27 5.82
C VAL A 100 -5.99 -9.82 6.39
N GLU A 101 -6.79 -10.74 6.93
CA GLU A 101 -8.10 -10.41 7.51
C GLU A 101 -7.97 -9.48 8.74
N LYS A 102 -6.96 -9.69 9.59
CA LYS A 102 -6.72 -8.80 10.74
C LYS A 102 -6.30 -7.39 10.30
N ILE A 103 -5.44 -7.29 9.27
CA ILE A 103 -5.05 -6.01 8.68
C ILE A 103 -6.26 -5.33 8.05
N ARG A 104 -7.11 -6.08 7.32
CA ARG A 104 -8.35 -5.55 6.75
C ARG A 104 -9.24 -4.91 7.83
N ALA A 105 -9.42 -5.58 8.95
CA ALA A 105 -10.23 -5.05 10.07
C ALA A 105 -9.63 -3.73 10.64
N GLN A 106 -8.32 -3.59 10.66
CA GLN A 106 -7.66 -2.35 11.07
C GLN A 106 -7.84 -1.24 10.01
N MET A 107 -7.79 -1.58 8.72
CA MET A 107 -8.03 -0.63 7.63
C MET A 107 -9.48 -0.11 7.62
N VAL A 108 -10.46 -0.96 7.91
CA VAL A 108 -11.86 -0.52 8.07
C VAL A 108 -11.97 0.55 9.16
N LYS A 109 -11.29 0.39 10.29
CA LYS A 109 -11.29 1.41 11.36
C LYS A 109 -10.63 2.72 10.92
N LEU A 110 -9.63 2.67 10.06
CA LEU A 110 -8.91 3.85 9.60
C LEU A 110 -9.64 4.57 8.46
N PHE A 111 -10.12 3.84 7.47
CA PHE A 111 -10.65 4.41 6.23
C PHE A 111 -12.18 4.51 6.19
N GLY A 112 -12.89 3.71 6.95
CA GLY A 112 -14.34 3.53 6.88
C GLY A 112 -14.73 2.28 6.08
N GLU A 113 -15.86 1.69 6.40
CA GLU A 113 -16.36 0.53 5.69
C GLU A 113 -16.77 0.92 4.26
N ASN A 114 -16.32 0.16 3.27
CA ASN A 114 -16.57 0.38 1.84
C ASN A 114 -16.01 1.70 1.25
N GLU A 115 -15.18 2.44 1.98
CA GLU A 115 -14.58 3.68 1.49
C GLU A 115 -13.14 3.52 0.97
N PHE A 116 -12.68 2.29 0.83
CA PHE A 116 -11.38 1.94 0.26
C PHE A 116 -11.44 0.62 -0.48
N THR A 117 -10.47 0.39 -1.35
CA THR A 117 -10.27 -0.91 -2.01
C THR A 117 -9.10 -1.62 -1.35
N ILE A 118 -9.27 -2.92 -1.07
CA ILE A 118 -8.18 -3.79 -0.65
C ILE A 118 -7.95 -4.85 -1.71
N VAL A 119 -6.69 -5.04 -2.11
CA VAL A 119 -6.27 -6.04 -3.08
C VAL A 119 -5.12 -6.85 -2.51
N ASN A 120 -5.08 -8.13 -2.83
CA ASN A 120 -4.01 -9.03 -2.42
C ASN A 120 -3.11 -9.33 -3.63
N ASN A 121 -1.82 -9.03 -3.54
CA ASN A 121 -0.92 -9.26 -4.66
C ASN A 121 -0.73 -10.76 -5.00
N TYR A 122 -1.10 -11.67 -4.11
CA TYR A 122 -1.15 -13.11 -4.39
C TYR A 122 -2.12 -13.45 -5.54
N ASP A 123 -3.19 -12.67 -5.71
CA ASP A 123 -4.22 -12.92 -6.72
C ASP A 123 -3.67 -12.89 -8.16
N TRP A 124 -2.60 -12.13 -8.38
CA TRP A 124 -1.91 -12.07 -9.68
C TRP A 124 -0.52 -12.71 -9.65
N LEU A 125 0.28 -12.51 -8.60
CA LEU A 125 1.61 -13.12 -8.52
C LEU A 125 1.54 -14.65 -8.44
N GLY A 126 0.57 -15.19 -7.70
CA GLY A 126 0.37 -16.64 -7.56
C GLY A 126 -0.02 -17.35 -8.87
N LYS A 127 -0.49 -16.59 -9.87
CA LYS A 127 -0.87 -17.10 -11.20
C LYS A 127 0.19 -16.83 -12.27
N MET A 128 1.21 -16.05 -11.96
CA MET A 128 2.25 -15.67 -12.90
C MET A 128 3.21 -16.83 -13.12
N SER A 129 3.43 -17.20 -14.40
CA SER A 129 4.46 -18.18 -14.74
C SER A 129 5.85 -17.53 -14.69
N LEU A 130 6.89 -18.36 -14.44
CA LEU A 130 8.27 -17.89 -14.49
C LEU A 130 8.61 -17.22 -15.83
N LEU A 131 8.15 -17.79 -16.94
CA LEU A 131 8.37 -17.22 -18.27
C LEU A 131 7.66 -15.88 -18.42
N GLY A 132 6.42 -15.76 -17.95
CA GLY A 132 5.68 -14.49 -17.94
C GLY A 132 6.38 -13.40 -17.15
N MET A 133 6.94 -13.74 -15.98
CA MET A 133 7.75 -12.83 -15.18
C MET A 133 9.02 -12.39 -15.90
N LEU A 134 9.78 -13.33 -16.48
CA LEU A 134 11.01 -13.01 -17.21
C LEU A 134 10.74 -12.13 -18.43
N LEU A 135 9.66 -12.39 -19.19
CA LEU A 135 9.26 -11.55 -20.31
C LEU A 135 8.85 -10.14 -19.89
N SER A 136 8.20 -10.00 -18.74
CA SER A 136 7.87 -8.68 -18.15
C SER A 136 9.12 -7.86 -17.84
N LEU A 137 10.19 -8.48 -17.33
CA LEU A 137 11.45 -7.80 -17.02
C LEU A 137 12.23 -7.31 -18.26
N ILE A 138 11.97 -7.86 -19.44
CA ILE A 138 12.62 -7.43 -20.70
C ILE A 138 12.07 -6.07 -21.16
N HIS A 139 10.89 -5.68 -20.71
CA HIS A 139 10.20 -4.47 -21.13
C HIS A 139 10.26 -3.30 -20.14
N ILE A 140 11.11 -3.42 -19.12
CA ILE A 140 11.35 -2.34 -18.14
C ILE A 140 12.42 -1.39 -18.64
#